data_2e4e70f1b3a78dfd51a726ab8bfc1b1b
#
_entry.id   2e4e70f1b3a78dfd51a726ab8bfc1b1b
#
_cell.length_a   1.000
_cell.length_b   1.000
_cell.length_c   1.000
_cell.angle_alpha   90.00
_cell.angle_beta   90.00
_cell.angle_gamma   90.00
#
_symmetry.space_group_name_H-M   'P 1'
#
loop_
_entity.id
_entity.type
_entity.pdbx_description
1 polymer ?
#
loop_
_entity_poly.entity_id
_entity_poly.type
_entity_poly.pdbx_seq_one_letter_code
_entity_poly.pdbx_strand_id
1 'polypeptide(L)'
;LHNLTTFHKSWADNWDDVPQADVVLASRSTLVDDLDDMIEKLCAKAKKRVFLTSVTQRHFLDEGVFEAIGREDIGFPTYIYLLNRLYQKGIQANLNFIETESGCFQGESYEDLLASVEFSLGELSEKEKQGLKAVYDRKQTNNEPISHVQKKWALIWWNVDRI
;
A
#
# COMPACT_ATOMS: atom_id res chain seq x y z
N LEU A 1 -20.67 -18.58 -8.90
CA LEU A 1 -19.24 -18.65 -9.16
C LEU A 1 -18.75 -20.06 -8.78
N HIS A 2 -18.73 -20.99 -9.75
CA HIS A 2 -18.41 -22.41 -9.49
C HIS A 2 -16.91 -22.74 -9.50
N ASN A 3 -16.03 -21.73 -9.74
CA ASN A 3 -14.59 -21.93 -9.93
C ASN A 3 -13.72 -21.06 -9.01
N LEU A 4 -14.20 -20.75 -7.80
CA LEU A 4 -13.46 -20.00 -6.81
C LEU A 4 -13.09 -20.90 -5.63
N THR A 5 -11.80 -20.99 -5.32
CA THR A 5 -11.28 -21.58 -4.08
C THR A 5 -10.66 -20.47 -3.24
N THR A 6 -10.98 -20.43 -1.96
CA THR A 6 -10.43 -19.45 -1.01
C THR A 6 -9.51 -20.11 -0.01
N PHE A 7 -8.39 -19.44 0.29
CA PHE A 7 -7.43 -19.81 1.33
C PHE A 7 -7.30 -18.66 2.29
N HIS A 8 -7.48 -18.91 3.58
CA HIS A 8 -7.25 -17.91 4.62
C HIS A 8 -5.80 -18.00 5.09
N LYS A 9 -4.92 -17.22 4.46
CA LYS A 9 -3.47 -17.22 4.69
C LYS A 9 -2.94 -15.79 4.83
N SER A 10 -1.99 -15.60 5.73
CA SER A 10 -1.14 -14.42 5.79
C SER A 10 0.15 -14.62 4.97
N TRP A 11 0.92 -13.57 4.80
CA TRP A 11 2.25 -13.68 4.18
C TRP A 11 3.22 -14.52 5.02
N ALA A 12 3.09 -14.52 6.35
CA ALA A 12 3.93 -15.30 7.25
C ALA A 12 3.59 -16.80 7.29
N ASP A 13 2.41 -17.19 6.77
CA ASP A 13 1.99 -18.58 6.78
C ASP A 13 2.73 -19.44 5.74
N ASN A 14 2.73 -20.76 5.97
CA ASN A 14 3.16 -21.70 4.95
C ASN A 14 2.09 -21.79 3.83
N TRP A 15 2.55 -21.75 2.57
CA TRP A 15 1.70 -21.79 1.38
C TRP A 15 1.82 -23.10 0.58
N ASP A 16 2.33 -24.18 1.15
CA ASP A 16 2.53 -25.45 0.45
C ASP A 16 1.23 -26.01 -0.13
N ASP A 17 0.12 -25.84 0.59
CA ASP A 17 -1.22 -26.24 0.20
C ASP A 17 -1.89 -25.32 -0.83
N VAL A 18 -1.32 -24.14 -1.10
CA VAL A 18 -1.82 -23.22 -2.14
C VAL A 18 -1.34 -23.70 -3.50
N PRO A 19 -2.24 -24.02 -4.46
CA PRO A 19 -1.84 -24.53 -5.77
C PRO A 19 -1.12 -23.48 -6.61
N GLN A 20 -0.29 -23.91 -7.54
CA GLN A 20 0.31 -23.02 -8.53
C GLN A 20 -0.76 -22.59 -9.56
N ALA A 21 -0.62 -21.35 -10.04
CA ALA A 21 -1.45 -20.77 -11.09
C ALA A 21 -0.57 -20.27 -12.25
N ASP A 22 -1.14 -20.11 -13.44
CA ASP A 22 -0.42 -19.51 -14.58
C ASP A 22 -0.01 -18.07 -14.28
N VAL A 23 -0.88 -17.33 -13.62
CA VAL A 23 -0.68 -15.93 -13.21
C VAL A 23 -0.98 -15.78 -11.73
N VAL A 24 -0.11 -15.08 -11.02
CA VAL A 24 -0.30 -14.68 -9.63
C VAL A 24 -0.43 -13.17 -9.57
N LEU A 25 -1.44 -12.71 -8.83
CA LEU A 25 -1.71 -11.27 -8.63
C LEU A 25 -1.72 -10.93 -7.14
N ALA A 26 -0.85 -10.00 -6.72
CA ALA A 26 -0.85 -9.41 -5.39
C ALA A 26 -1.24 -7.94 -5.48
N SER A 27 -2.46 -7.61 -5.08
CA SER A 27 -2.97 -6.24 -5.15
C SER A 27 -3.15 -5.62 -3.78
N ARG A 28 -2.49 -4.48 -3.53
CA ARG A 28 -2.55 -3.71 -2.27
C ARG A 28 -2.16 -4.53 -1.03
N SER A 29 -1.27 -5.50 -1.19
CA SER A 29 -0.86 -6.43 -0.12
C SER A 29 0.66 -6.59 -0.02
N THR A 30 1.42 -5.61 -0.51
CA THR A 30 2.89 -5.67 -0.59
C THR A 30 3.62 -4.88 0.50
N LEU A 31 2.91 -4.37 1.49
CA LEU A 31 3.50 -3.83 2.72
C LEU A 31 3.68 -4.99 3.70
N VAL A 32 4.85 -5.60 3.67
CA VAL A 32 5.21 -6.81 4.42
C VAL A 32 6.52 -6.61 5.14
N ASP A 33 6.75 -7.35 6.21
CA ASP A 33 7.99 -7.30 6.99
C ASP A 33 9.14 -8.00 6.25
N ASP A 34 8.85 -9.14 5.60
CA ASP A 34 9.81 -9.89 4.81
C ASP A 34 9.47 -9.85 3.31
N LEU A 35 10.14 -8.93 2.62
CA LEU A 35 9.95 -8.72 1.19
C LEU A 35 10.55 -9.86 0.36
N ASP A 36 11.60 -10.51 0.85
CA ASP A 36 12.23 -11.61 0.15
C ASP A 36 11.37 -12.86 0.16
N ASP A 37 10.81 -13.22 1.31
CA ASP A 37 9.87 -14.33 1.45
C ASP A 37 8.62 -14.10 0.59
N MET A 38 8.08 -12.88 0.56
CA MET A 38 6.98 -12.52 -0.32
C MET A 38 7.31 -12.77 -1.80
N ILE A 39 8.46 -12.29 -2.28
CA ILE A 39 8.88 -12.46 -3.67
C ILE A 39 9.05 -13.95 -3.99
N GLU A 40 9.68 -14.72 -3.12
CA GLU A 40 9.89 -16.17 -3.29
C GLU A 40 8.57 -16.92 -3.35
N LYS A 41 7.61 -16.62 -2.46
CA LYS A 41 6.26 -17.20 -2.49
C LYS A 41 5.52 -16.88 -3.78
N LEU A 42 5.56 -15.64 -4.24
CA LEU A 42 4.94 -15.25 -5.50
C LEU A 42 5.55 -16.01 -6.69
N CYS A 43 6.87 -16.10 -6.76
CA CYS A 43 7.57 -16.86 -7.81
C CYS A 43 7.26 -18.35 -7.74
N ALA A 44 7.24 -18.96 -6.54
CA ALA A 44 6.95 -20.39 -6.36
C ALA A 44 5.52 -20.76 -6.77
N LYS A 45 4.56 -19.84 -6.63
CA LYS A 45 3.15 -20.06 -6.97
C LYS A 45 2.77 -19.67 -8.40
N ALA A 46 3.59 -18.87 -9.08
CA ALA A 46 3.38 -18.53 -10.48
C ALA A 46 4.08 -19.51 -11.43
N LYS A 47 3.36 -19.98 -12.45
CA LYS A 47 3.95 -20.79 -13.54
C LYS A 47 4.50 -19.91 -14.67
N LYS A 48 3.90 -18.77 -14.91
CA LYS A 48 4.25 -17.88 -16.04
C LYS A 48 4.57 -16.47 -15.60
N ARG A 49 3.69 -15.84 -14.82
CA ARG A 49 3.79 -14.40 -14.56
C ARG A 49 3.28 -13.99 -13.19
N VAL A 50 3.97 -13.03 -12.59
CA VAL A 50 3.54 -12.33 -11.39
C VAL A 50 3.19 -10.90 -11.73
N PHE A 51 2.09 -10.41 -11.18
CA PHE A 51 1.71 -9.00 -11.13
C PHE A 51 1.54 -8.58 -9.68
N LEU A 52 2.00 -7.40 -9.35
CA LEU A 52 1.73 -6.82 -8.05
C LEU A 52 1.55 -5.30 -8.13
N THR A 53 0.81 -4.73 -7.19
CA THR A 53 0.74 -3.29 -7.03
C THR A 53 1.43 -2.87 -5.74
N SER A 54 2.24 -1.81 -5.84
CA SER A 54 2.95 -1.23 -4.71
C SER A 54 2.66 0.26 -4.60
N VAL A 55 2.88 0.80 -3.41
CA VAL A 55 2.70 2.22 -3.12
C VAL A 55 3.73 3.07 -3.86
N THR A 56 3.31 4.23 -4.35
CA THR A 56 4.19 5.22 -4.98
C THR A 56 4.57 6.34 -4.02
N GLN A 57 3.82 6.51 -2.94
CA GLN A 57 4.03 7.52 -1.90
C GLN A 57 4.41 6.84 -0.59
N ARG A 58 5.10 7.58 0.27
CA ARG A 58 5.61 7.07 1.54
C ARG A 58 4.53 6.84 2.59
N HIS A 59 3.36 7.46 2.44
CA HIS A 59 2.22 7.32 3.35
C HIS A 59 0.89 7.57 2.63
N PHE A 60 -0.20 7.17 3.28
CA PHE A 60 -1.56 7.40 2.78
C PHE A 60 -2.18 8.71 3.29
N LEU A 61 -1.47 9.43 4.16
CA LEU A 61 -1.89 10.69 4.74
C LEU A 61 -1.18 11.87 4.06
N ASP A 62 -1.80 13.03 4.11
CA ASP A 62 -1.23 14.29 3.66
C ASP A 62 -0.04 14.67 4.57
N GLU A 63 1.04 15.19 3.99
CA GLU A 63 2.22 15.65 4.74
C GLU A 63 1.85 16.65 5.85
N GLY A 64 0.90 17.55 5.61
CA GLY A 64 0.41 18.47 6.61
C GLY A 64 -0.24 17.83 7.84
N VAL A 65 -0.65 16.57 7.77
CA VAL A 65 -1.15 15.83 8.94
C VAL A 65 -0.01 15.51 9.91
N PHE A 66 1.13 15.03 9.41
CA PHE A 66 2.29 14.71 10.25
C PHE A 66 2.83 15.95 10.97
N GLU A 67 2.94 17.07 10.26
CA GLU A 67 3.32 18.37 10.86
C GLU A 67 2.35 18.78 11.95
N ALA A 68 1.05 18.64 11.71
CA ALA A 68 0.02 19.09 12.64
C ALA A 68 -0.02 18.27 13.94
N ILE A 69 0.21 16.97 13.86
CA ILE A 69 0.25 16.08 15.03
C ILE A 69 1.64 16.03 15.69
N GLY A 70 2.66 16.56 15.01
CA GLY A 70 4.04 16.59 15.51
C GLY A 70 4.71 15.20 15.59
N ARG A 71 4.27 14.24 14.78
CA ARG A 71 4.91 12.93 14.64
C ARG A 71 5.92 12.95 13.50
N GLU A 72 6.99 12.18 13.66
CA GLU A 72 7.96 11.96 12.59
C GLU A 72 7.33 11.12 11.47
N ASP A 73 7.51 11.57 10.22
CA ASP A 73 7.11 10.82 9.04
C ASP A 73 8.18 9.79 8.69
N ILE A 74 8.02 8.56 9.19
CA ILE A 74 8.91 7.43 8.86
C ILE A 74 8.59 6.88 7.45
N GLY A 75 7.32 6.90 7.07
CA GLY A 75 6.83 6.46 5.75
C GLY A 75 7.00 4.96 5.46
N PHE A 76 6.31 4.51 4.43
CA PHE A 76 6.42 3.14 3.91
C PHE A 76 7.56 3.02 2.90
N PRO A 77 8.18 1.83 2.75
CA PRO A 77 9.02 1.53 1.60
C PRO A 77 8.16 1.58 0.32
N THR A 78 8.54 2.44 -0.63
CA THR A 78 7.83 2.59 -1.90
C THR A 78 8.22 1.51 -2.91
N TYR A 79 7.55 1.51 -4.06
CA TYR A 79 7.82 0.61 -5.19
C TYR A 79 9.29 0.57 -5.64
N ILE A 80 10.06 1.64 -5.44
CA ILE A 80 11.50 1.68 -5.75
C ILE A 80 12.28 0.65 -4.94
N TYR A 81 11.91 0.50 -3.65
CA TYR A 81 12.53 -0.48 -2.77
C TYR A 81 12.30 -1.91 -3.28
N LEU A 82 11.06 -2.20 -3.67
CA LEU A 82 10.68 -3.48 -4.26
C LEU A 82 11.40 -3.75 -5.59
N LEU A 83 11.48 -2.76 -6.49
CA LEU A 83 12.22 -2.91 -7.75
C LEU A 83 13.71 -3.21 -7.52
N ASN A 84 14.34 -2.54 -6.55
CA ASN A 84 15.72 -2.80 -6.20
C ASN A 84 15.92 -4.23 -5.66
N ARG A 85 14.99 -4.75 -4.86
CA ARG A 85 15.04 -6.13 -4.38
C ARG A 85 14.88 -7.14 -5.51
N LEU A 86 13.94 -6.93 -6.41
CA LEU A 86 13.77 -7.76 -7.62
C LEU A 86 15.04 -7.77 -8.47
N TYR A 87 15.63 -6.60 -8.71
CA TYR A 87 16.89 -6.48 -9.45
C TYR A 87 18.03 -7.25 -8.77
N GLN A 88 18.20 -7.14 -7.45
CA GLN A 88 19.22 -7.88 -6.69
C GLN A 88 19.03 -9.40 -6.75
N LYS A 89 17.80 -9.86 -6.90
CA LYS A 89 17.48 -11.29 -7.12
C LYS A 89 17.61 -11.72 -8.60
N GLY A 90 18.09 -10.85 -9.48
CA GLY A 90 18.23 -11.13 -10.91
C GLY A 90 16.92 -11.06 -11.71
N ILE A 91 15.84 -10.61 -11.09
CA ILE A 91 14.51 -10.53 -11.71
C ILE A 91 14.39 -9.22 -12.50
N GLN A 92 14.24 -9.32 -13.83
CA GLN A 92 13.98 -8.18 -14.70
C GLN A 92 12.48 -7.87 -14.72
N ALA A 93 12.08 -6.97 -13.83
CA ALA A 93 10.68 -6.56 -13.70
C ALA A 93 10.34 -5.40 -14.64
N ASN A 94 9.09 -5.35 -15.06
CA ASN A 94 8.50 -4.24 -15.78
C ASN A 94 7.74 -3.34 -14.81
N LEU A 95 7.71 -2.04 -15.08
CA LEU A 95 7.01 -1.05 -14.28
C LEU A 95 6.03 -0.27 -15.16
N ASN A 96 4.79 -0.20 -14.70
CA ASN A 96 3.76 0.69 -15.21
C ASN A 96 3.12 1.43 -14.05
N PHE A 97 2.39 2.51 -14.32
CA PHE A 97 1.62 3.21 -13.30
C PHE A 97 0.14 3.13 -13.62
N ILE A 98 -0.66 2.86 -12.58
CA ILE A 98 -2.12 2.88 -12.63
C ILE A 98 -2.56 4.12 -11.87
N GLU A 99 -3.30 4.99 -12.55
CA GLU A 99 -3.93 6.15 -11.93
C GLU A 99 -5.36 5.78 -11.49
N THR A 100 -5.75 6.27 -10.32
CA THR A 100 -7.09 6.09 -9.78
C THR A 100 -7.73 7.46 -9.56
N GLU A 101 -8.99 7.60 -9.93
CA GLU A 101 -9.72 8.88 -9.79
C GLU A 101 -10.05 9.20 -8.33
N SER A 102 -10.24 8.17 -7.50
CA SER A 102 -10.58 8.31 -6.08
C SER A 102 -9.41 7.97 -5.19
N GLY A 103 -9.15 8.82 -4.21
CA GLY A 103 -8.27 8.53 -3.10
C GLY A 103 -8.87 7.49 -2.13
N CYS A 104 -8.09 7.04 -1.14
CA CYS A 104 -8.54 6.07 -0.13
C CYS A 104 -9.47 6.71 0.92
N PHE A 105 -9.42 8.04 1.07
CA PHE A 105 -10.29 8.77 1.97
C PHE A 105 -11.43 9.41 1.19
N GLN A 106 -12.66 9.14 1.60
CA GLN A 106 -13.89 9.69 1.02
C GLN A 106 -14.75 10.39 2.08
N GLY A 107 -14.19 10.66 3.26
CA GLY A 107 -14.90 11.33 4.34
C GLY A 107 -14.97 12.85 4.13
N GLU A 108 -16.05 13.46 4.56
CA GLU A 108 -16.29 14.91 4.50
C GLU A 108 -16.23 15.56 5.89
N SER A 109 -16.23 14.76 6.96
CA SER A 109 -16.24 15.23 8.34
C SER A 109 -14.87 15.14 9.02
N TYR A 110 -14.72 15.88 10.12
CA TYR A 110 -13.55 15.77 10.99
C TYR A 110 -13.43 14.37 11.60
N GLU A 111 -14.54 13.77 11.97
CA GLU A 111 -14.62 12.44 12.56
C GLU A 111 -14.09 11.37 11.59
N ASP A 112 -14.42 11.49 10.31
CA ASP A 112 -13.90 10.60 9.27
C ASP A 112 -12.39 10.76 9.10
N LEU A 113 -11.90 12.01 9.09
CA LEU A 113 -10.46 12.29 9.03
C LEU A 113 -9.75 11.71 10.25
N LEU A 114 -10.26 11.94 11.45
CA LEU A 114 -9.71 11.41 12.69
C LEU A 114 -9.64 9.88 12.65
N ALA A 115 -10.72 9.21 12.27
CA ALA A 115 -10.76 7.75 12.17
C ALA A 115 -9.74 7.22 11.15
N SER A 116 -9.57 7.89 10.01
CA SER A 116 -8.57 7.53 8.99
C SER A 116 -7.14 7.69 9.49
N VAL A 117 -6.86 8.76 10.23
CA VAL A 117 -5.53 9.01 10.80
C VAL A 117 -5.24 8.00 11.93
N GLU A 118 -6.20 7.75 12.83
CA GLU A 118 -6.04 6.75 13.90
C GLU A 118 -5.92 5.32 13.36
N PHE A 119 -6.60 5.00 12.26
CA PHE A 119 -6.40 3.71 11.58
C PHE A 119 -4.97 3.55 11.05
N SER A 120 -4.36 4.63 10.57
CA SER A 120 -3.02 4.59 9.95
C SER A 120 -1.88 4.69 10.98
N LEU A 121 -2.08 5.47 12.05
CA LEU A 121 -1.01 5.86 13.00
C LEU A 121 -1.26 5.39 14.44
N GLY A 122 -2.38 4.72 14.69
CA GLY A 122 -2.85 4.38 16.04
C GLY A 122 -3.53 5.57 16.74
N GLU A 123 -4.01 5.33 17.96
CA GLU A 123 -4.72 6.32 18.75
C GLU A 123 -3.93 7.61 18.93
N LEU A 124 -4.62 8.75 18.75
CA LEU A 124 -4.05 10.08 18.93
C LEU A 124 -4.30 10.62 20.33
N SER A 125 -3.29 11.27 20.90
CA SER A 125 -3.43 12.06 22.11
C SER A 125 -4.32 13.29 21.89
N GLU A 126 -4.87 13.87 22.97
CA GLU A 126 -5.70 15.09 22.88
C GLU A 126 -4.98 16.28 22.20
N LYS A 127 -3.67 16.40 22.41
CA LYS A 127 -2.86 17.43 21.76
C LYS A 127 -2.77 17.21 20.24
N GLU A 128 -2.60 15.97 19.81
CA GLU A 128 -2.56 15.59 18.39
C GLU A 128 -3.92 15.78 17.72
N LYS A 129 -5.02 15.43 18.40
CA LYS A 129 -6.39 15.68 17.94
C LYS A 129 -6.66 17.18 17.75
N GLN A 130 -6.18 18.03 18.65
CA GLN A 130 -6.28 19.47 18.51
C GLN A 130 -5.49 20.00 17.29
N GLY A 131 -4.27 19.49 17.07
CA GLY A 131 -3.48 19.81 15.88
C GLY A 131 -4.18 19.40 14.59
N LEU A 132 -4.68 18.17 14.54
CA LEU A 132 -5.43 17.65 13.39
C LEU A 132 -6.70 18.47 13.12
N LYS A 133 -7.43 18.87 14.19
CA LYS A 133 -8.62 19.71 14.07
C LYS A 133 -8.30 21.08 13.48
N ALA A 134 -7.20 21.71 13.91
CA ALA A 134 -6.77 22.99 13.37
C ALA A 134 -6.45 22.93 11.86
N VAL A 135 -5.82 21.83 11.39
CA VAL A 135 -5.59 21.62 9.95
C VAL A 135 -6.90 21.40 9.20
N TYR A 136 -7.80 20.61 9.76
CA TYR A 136 -9.12 20.40 9.17
C TYR A 136 -9.87 21.72 8.98
N ASP A 137 -9.97 22.55 10.04
CA ASP A 137 -10.70 23.83 10.01
C ASP A 137 -10.06 24.83 9.03
N ARG A 138 -8.73 24.87 8.96
CA ARG A 138 -8.00 25.69 7.98
C ARG A 138 -8.34 25.28 6.54
N LYS A 139 -8.29 23.99 6.25
CA LYS A 139 -8.59 23.45 4.90
C LYS A 139 -10.04 23.70 4.52
N GLN A 140 -10.98 23.54 5.46
CA GLN A 140 -12.39 23.89 5.24
C GLN A 140 -12.57 25.36 4.91
N THR A 141 -11.93 26.25 5.67
CA THR A 141 -12.00 27.69 5.45
C THR A 141 -11.46 28.10 4.08
N ASN A 142 -10.39 27.43 3.63
CA ASN A 142 -9.75 27.71 2.35
C ASN A 142 -10.37 26.95 1.17
N ASN A 143 -11.38 26.13 1.41
CA ASN A 143 -11.97 25.23 0.41
C ASN A 143 -10.92 24.30 -0.24
N GLU A 144 -9.92 23.86 0.56
CA GLU A 144 -8.89 22.92 0.18
C GLU A 144 -9.35 21.48 0.45
N PRO A 145 -8.94 20.50 -0.36
CA PRO A 145 -9.28 19.09 -0.10
C PRO A 145 -8.67 18.65 1.23
N ILE A 146 -9.45 17.90 2.03
CA ILE A 146 -9.11 17.51 3.40
C ILE A 146 -7.96 16.50 3.44
N SER A 147 -7.88 15.63 2.48
CA SER A 147 -6.71 14.74 2.31
C SER A 147 -6.43 14.47 0.84
N HIS A 148 -5.16 14.38 0.51
CA HIS A 148 -4.71 13.86 -0.76
C HIS A 148 -4.26 12.42 -0.55
N VAL A 149 -5.02 11.52 -1.10
CA VAL A 149 -4.69 10.12 -1.04
C VAL A 149 -4.07 9.69 -2.34
N GLN A 150 -3.23 8.66 -2.21
CA GLN A 150 -2.53 8.06 -3.32
C GLN A 150 -3.49 7.81 -4.50
N LYS A 151 -3.30 8.59 -5.57
CA LYS A 151 -4.03 8.45 -6.83
C LYS A 151 -3.30 7.57 -7.83
N LYS A 152 -2.12 7.07 -7.46
CA LYS A 152 -1.22 6.36 -8.35
C LYS A 152 -0.65 5.13 -7.67
N TRP A 153 -0.71 3.99 -8.36
CA TRP A 153 -0.11 2.74 -7.94
C TRP A 153 0.96 2.32 -8.93
N ALA A 154 2.06 1.79 -8.44
CA ALA A 154 3.05 1.13 -9.27
C ALA A 154 2.57 -0.30 -9.54
N LEU A 155 2.32 -0.63 -10.81
CA LEU A 155 2.10 -2.00 -11.27
C LEU A 155 3.46 -2.56 -11.70
N ILE A 156 3.92 -3.57 -10.98
CA ILE A 156 5.19 -4.26 -11.24
C ILE A 156 4.86 -5.68 -11.67
N TRP A 157 5.53 -6.16 -12.72
CA TRP A 157 5.30 -7.52 -13.19
C TRP A 157 6.53 -8.11 -13.87
N TRP A 158 6.65 -9.44 -13.81
CA TRP A 158 7.74 -10.19 -14.44
C TRP A 158 7.28 -11.58 -14.88
N ASN A 159 8.05 -12.20 -15.78
CA ASN A 159 7.87 -13.58 -16.18
C ASN A 159 8.73 -14.49 -15.30
N VAL A 160 8.17 -15.58 -14.78
CA VAL A 160 8.87 -16.51 -13.90
C VAL A 160 9.71 -17.53 -14.70
N ASP A 161 9.34 -17.81 -15.93
CA ASP A 161 10.00 -18.74 -16.84
C ASP A 161 11.38 -18.28 -17.37
N ARG A 162 11.79 -17.08 -16.96
CA ARG A 162 13.07 -16.45 -17.35
C ARG A 162 13.99 -16.13 -16.18
N ILE A 163 13.71 -16.73 -15.02
CA ILE A 163 14.53 -16.58 -13.81
C ILE A 163 15.52 -17.74 -13.71
#